data_9c22295442ea2b5766a18fa48f6ea889
#
_entry.id   9c22295442ea2b5766a18fa48f6ea889
#
_cell.length_a   1.000
_cell.length_b   1.000
_cell.length_c   1.000
_cell.angle_alpha   90.00
_cell.angle_beta   90.00
_cell.angle_gamma   90.00
#
_symmetry.space_group_name_H-M   'P 1'
#
loop_
_entity.id
_entity.type
_entity.pdbx_description
1 polymer ?
#
loop_
_entity_poly.entity_id
_entity_poly.type
_entity_poly.pdbx_seq_one_letter_code
_entity_poly.pdbx_strand_id
1 'polypeptide(L)'
;MIRSALRNFSTMASFNPTSCSPFTRAVVNSMKKLYPEYLADKSFDNNGLLLESPFNFAERQKNSVLLTIDLTRAVADEAIERGDSIIIAYHPIIFRGLKSLTLNNSQQDSLLRLAQNGISVYSPHTAVDAVPGGMADWLLDMVTGPELTPGSALPHTRSTIHPEQNPPPGFENAGMGRIATLEQPGRLASVVNKLIANLDKPNGIPVALPQGKEIIDMPDIRTIATCPGSGSSILMNNGKPVADVLVTGEMSHHDALAAIENGAAVISLFHSNSERGYLRAVMRQKLVEALRDEWDAVRTQEAAGVGGDIGMIDWLSDSNFTVSVSERDQDPYDIRTIRVDTFST
;
A
#
# COMPACT_ATOMS: atom_id res chain seq x y z
N MET A 1 43.50 -62.12 2.59
CA MET A 1 42.29 -61.80 1.85
C MET A 1 41.58 -60.64 2.59
N ILE A 2 41.83 -59.41 2.14
CA ILE A 2 41.23 -58.20 2.73
C ILE A 2 40.02 -57.84 1.84
N ARG A 3 38.83 -58.05 2.36
CA ARG A 3 37.58 -57.60 1.67
C ARG A 3 37.45 -56.11 1.86
N SER A 4 37.63 -55.35 0.80
CA SER A 4 37.32 -53.95 0.65
C SER A 4 35.78 -53.77 0.74
N ALA A 5 35.30 -53.16 1.81
CA ALA A 5 33.92 -52.70 1.92
C ALA A 5 33.79 -51.39 1.13
N LEU A 6 33.28 -51.44 -0.08
CA LEU A 6 32.81 -50.28 -0.84
C LEU A 6 31.61 -49.71 -0.08
N ARG A 7 31.82 -48.57 0.61
CA ARG A 7 30.71 -47.72 1.10
C ARG A 7 30.02 -47.11 -0.12
N ASN A 8 28.82 -47.55 -0.37
CA ASN A 8 27.91 -46.82 -1.27
C ASN A 8 27.71 -45.42 -0.72
N PHE A 9 28.32 -44.44 -1.36
CA PHE A 9 27.94 -43.04 -1.17
C PHE A 9 26.52 -42.92 -1.72
N SER A 10 25.55 -42.87 -0.82
CA SER A 10 24.19 -42.39 -1.14
C SER A 10 24.33 -41.05 -1.86
N THR A 11 23.84 -40.98 -3.09
CA THR A 11 23.70 -39.70 -3.79
C THR A 11 22.91 -38.78 -2.87
N MET A 12 23.55 -37.69 -2.41
CA MET A 12 22.83 -36.66 -1.65
C MET A 12 21.65 -36.25 -2.49
N ALA A 13 20.44 -36.39 -1.92
CA ALA A 13 19.23 -35.89 -2.56
C ALA A 13 19.45 -34.40 -2.85
N SER A 14 19.26 -33.99 -4.09
CA SER A 14 19.29 -32.57 -4.45
C SER A 14 18.18 -31.83 -3.64
N PHE A 15 18.52 -30.65 -3.11
CA PHE A 15 17.54 -29.82 -2.44
C PHE A 15 16.45 -29.42 -3.46
N ASN A 16 15.21 -29.79 -3.18
CA ASN A 16 14.04 -29.32 -3.92
C ASN A 16 13.33 -28.30 -3.05
N PRO A 17 13.31 -27.02 -3.46
CA PRO A 17 12.61 -25.99 -2.68
C PRO A 17 11.11 -26.28 -2.61
N THR A 18 10.52 -26.07 -1.44
CA THR A 18 9.06 -26.01 -1.30
C THR A 18 8.57 -24.70 -1.90
N SER A 19 7.31 -24.66 -2.35
CA SER A 19 6.67 -23.45 -2.88
C SER A 19 5.49 -23.06 -2.01
N CYS A 20 5.07 -21.79 -2.12
CA CYS A 20 3.79 -21.35 -1.55
C CYS A 20 2.60 -21.96 -2.30
N SER A 21 1.38 -21.74 -1.78
CA SER A 21 0.16 -22.27 -2.41
C SER A 21 0.01 -21.75 -3.85
N PRO A 22 -0.64 -22.50 -4.75
CA PRO A 22 -1.00 -22.02 -6.07
C PRO A 22 -1.78 -20.71 -6.03
N PHE A 23 -2.71 -20.56 -5.07
CA PHE A 23 -3.47 -19.33 -4.90
C PHE A 23 -2.58 -18.14 -4.51
N THR A 24 -1.64 -18.33 -3.56
CA THR A 24 -0.66 -17.30 -3.20
C THR A 24 0.16 -16.84 -4.40
N ARG A 25 0.60 -17.78 -5.27
CA ARG A 25 1.32 -17.43 -6.52
C ARG A 25 0.46 -16.59 -7.46
N ALA A 26 -0.81 -16.95 -7.64
CA ALA A 26 -1.74 -16.17 -8.47
C ALA A 26 -1.91 -14.74 -7.96
N VAL A 27 -2.02 -14.56 -6.63
CA VAL A 27 -2.09 -13.23 -6.01
C VAL A 27 -0.82 -12.43 -6.24
N VAL A 28 0.36 -13.03 -5.99
CA VAL A 28 1.66 -12.38 -6.20
C VAL A 28 1.84 -11.96 -7.67
N ASN A 29 1.49 -12.83 -8.61
CA ASN A 29 1.56 -12.52 -10.04
C ASN A 29 0.62 -11.37 -10.42
N SER A 30 -0.60 -11.35 -9.88
CA SER A 30 -1.57 -10.26 -10.07
C SER A 30 -1.03 -8.93 -9.54
N MET A 31 -0.45 -8.95 -8.33
CA MET A 31 0.16 -7.74 -7.73
C MET A 31 1.33 -7.21 -8.57
N LYS A 32 2.20 -8.08 -9.08
CA LYS A 32 3.31 -7.69 -9.96
C LYS A 32 2.87 -7.10 -11.30
N LYS A 33 1.73 -7.55 -11.83
CA LYS A 33 1.12 -6.97 -13.04
C LYS A 33 0.52 -5.59 -12.78
N LEU A 34 -0.17 -5.42 -11.65
CA LEU A 34 -0.81 -4.16 -11.27
C LEU A 34 0.20 -3.10 -10.81
N TYR A 35 1.20 -3.53 -10.05
CA TYR A 35 2.20 -2.70 -9.38
C TYR A 35 3.59 -3.31 -9.59
N PRO A 36 4.20 -3.09 -10.77
CA PRO A 36 5.51 -3.67 -11.08
C PRO A 36 6.56 -3.29 -10.03
N GLU A 37 7.17 -4.29 -9.40
CA GLU A 37 8.13 -4.12 -8.28
C GLU A 37 9.31 -3.19 -8.62
N TYR A 38 9.70 -3.11 -9.88
CA TYR A 38 10.80 -2.25 -10.31
C TYR A 38 10.45 -0.77 -10.36
N LEU A 39 9.17 -0.37 -10.28
CA LEU A 39 8.73 1.01 -10.16
C LEU A 39 8.81 1.54 -8.72
N ALA A 40 9.06 0.68 -7.73
CA ALA A 40 9.31 1.10 -6.36
C ALA A 40 10.64 1.85 -6.22
N ASP A 41 10.72 2.75 -5.25
CA ASP A 41 11.95 3.51 -4.97
C ASP A 41 13.09 2.60 -4.48
N LYS A 42 14.02 2.31 -5.37
CA LYS A 42 15.14 1.39 -5.10
C LYS A 42 16.16 1.93 -4.09
N SER A 43 16.09 3.19 -3.69
CA SER A 43 17.05 3.77 -2.76
C SER A 43 16.85 3.31 -1.31
N PHE A 44 15.63 2.93 -0.92
CA PHE A 44 15.34 2.52 0.45
C PHE A 44 14.30 1.41 0.60
N ASP A 45 13.49 1.14 -0.44
CA ASP A 45 12.33 0.26 -0.34
C ASP A 45 12.71 -1.22 -0.27
N ASN A 46 11.85 -2.00 0.39
CA ASN A 46 11.90 -3.45 0.43
C ASN A 46 10.53 -4.01 0.04
N ASN A 47 10.27 -4.09 -1.26
CA ASN A 47 9.00 -4.54 -1.82
C ASN A 47 9.08 -5.99 -2.33
N GLY A 48 7.92 -6.61 -2.54
CA GLY A 48 7.77 -7.96 -3.07
C GLY A 48 7.26 -8.97 -2.04
N LEU A 49 7.54 -10.25 -2.27
CA LEU A 49 7.15 -11.34 -1.36
C LEU A 49 8.12 -11.39 -0.18
N LEU A 50 7.69 -10.88 0.98
CA LEU A 50 8.54 -10.72 2.18
C LEU A 50 8.51 -11.93 3.10
N LEU A 51 7.41 -12.67 3.11
CA LEU A 51 7.25 -13.93 3.81
C LEU A 51 6.57 -14.92 2.88
N GLU A 52 7.28 -15.98 2.48
CA GLU A 52 6.73 -17.09 1.72
C GLU A 52 6.50 -18.28 2.64
N SER A 53 5.22 -18.63 2.85
CA SER A 53 4.87 -19.80 3.64
C SER A 53 4.87 -21.06 2.77
N PRO A 54 5.54 -22.14 3.23
CA PRO A 54 5.51 -23.43 2.55
C PRO A 54 4.06 -23.96 2.46
N PHE A 55 3.69 -24.47 1.29
CA PHE A 55 2.35 -25.01 1.09
C PHE A 55 2.24 -26.43 1.64
N ASN A 56 1.24 -26.64 2.50
CA ASN A 56 0.77 -27.96 2.93
C ASN A 56 -0.71 -28.10 2.57
N PHE A 57 -1.02 -28.96 1.61
CA PHE A 57 -2.40 -29.14 1.14
C PHE A 57 -3.37 -29.58 2.26
N ALA A 58 -2.91 -30.42 3.20
CA ALA A 58 -3.74 -30.88 4.31
C ALA A 58 -4.12 -29.78 5.32
N GLU A 59 -3.29 -28.73 5.39
CA GLU A 59 -3.46 -27.58 6.31
C GLU A 59 -3.65 -26.27 5.54
N ARG A 60 -4.15 -26.35 4.30
CA ARG A 60 -4.29 -25.18 3.43
C ARG A 60 -5.25 -24.15 3.98
N GLN A 61 -4.92 -22.90 3.73
CA GLN A 61 -5.79 -21.78 3.99
C GLN A 61 -6.88 -21.63 2.91
N LYS A 62 -7.84 -20.73 3.13
CA LYS A 62 -8.87 -20.39 2.13
C LYS A 62 -8.24 -19.65 0.95
N ASN A 63 -8.88 -19.68 -0.21
CA ASN A 63 -8.54 -18.81 -1.32
C ASN A 63 -8.96 -17.38 -1.00
N SER A 64 -8.22 -16.72 -0.11
CA SER A 64 -8.56 -15.38 0.36
C SER A 64 -7.34 -14.52 0.62
N VAL A 65 -7.52 -13.21 0.41
CA VAL A 65 -6.52 -12.15 0.54
C VAL A 65 -7.01 -11.12 1.53
N LEU A 66 -6.13 -10.70 2.45
CA LEU A 66 -6.36 -9.56 3.33
C LEU A 66 -5.47 -8.39 2.89
N LEU A 67 -6.08 -7.23 2.60
CA LEU A 67 -5.38 -5.98 2.29
C LEU A 67 -5.25 -5.15 3.57
N THR A 68 -4.09 -4.58 3.80
CA THR A 68 -3.82 -3.70 4.95
C THR A 68 -2.79 -2.62 4.58
N ILE A 69 -2.80 -1.49 5.25
CA ILE A 69 -1.67 -0.54 5.21
C ILE A 69 -0.57 -1.06 6.13
N ASP A 70 -0.87 -1.22 7.42
CA ASP A 70 0.08 -1.63 8.43
C ASP A 70 -0.21 -3.08 8.90
N LEU A 71 0.76 -3.97 8.73
CA LEU A 71 0.67 -5.33 9.27
C LEU A 71 1.03 -5.33 10.75
N THR A 72 0.08 -4.91 11.58
CA THR A 72 0.18 -4.98 13.04
C THR A 72 -0.13 -6.39 13.57
N ARG A 73 0.10 -6.63 14.86
CA ARG A 73 -0.31 -7.89 15.51
C ARG A 73 -1.81 -8.14 15.39
N ALA A 74 -2.64 -7.09 15.54
CA ALA A 74 -4.09 -7.21 15.41
C ALA A 74 -4.52 -7.65 14.00
N VAL A 75 -3.85 -7.14 12.98
CA VAL A 75 -4.07 -7.54 11.57
C VAL A 75 -3.60 -8.97 11.32
N ALA A 76 -2.45 -9.37 11.90
CA ALA A 76 -2.00 -10.75 11.83
C ALA A 76 -3.00 -11.72 12.50
N ASP A 77 -3.54 -11.36 13.66
CA ASP A 77 -4.60 -12.12 14.33
C ASP A 77 -5.87 -12.22 13.46
N GLU A 78 -6.27 -11.14 12.82
CA GLU A 78 -7.41 -11.13 11.88
C GLU A 78 -7.20 -12.11 10.71
N ALA A 79 -6.03 -12.08 10.06
CA ALA A 79 -5.73 -12.96 8.95
C ALA A 79 -5.74 -14.45 9.37
N ILE A 80 -5.20 -14.77 10.56
CA ILE A 80 -5.18 -16.12 11.12
C ILE A 80 -6.61 -16.59 11.43
N GLU A 81 -7.43 -15.77 12.09
CA GLU A 81 -8.84 -16.09 12.42
C GLU A 81 -9.68 -16.29 11.15
N ARG A 82 -9.42 -15.54 10.09
CA ARG A 82 -10.11 -15.65 8.80
C ARG A 82 -9.64 -16.87 8.00
N GLY A 83 -8.40 -17.34 8.21
CA GLY A 83 -7.72 -18.36 7.42
C GLY A 83 -7.36 -17.86 6.03
N ASP A 84 -6.81 -16.65 5.92
CA ASP A 84 -6.36 -16.08 4.66
C ASP A 84 -5.08 -16.77 4.16
N SER A 85 -4.89 -16.90 2.85
CA SER A 85 -3.67 -17.46 2.26
C SER A 85 -2.52 -16.47 2.22
N ILE A 86 -2.83 -15.18 2.07
CA ILE A 86 -1.83 -14.13 1.90
C ILE A 86 -2.37 -12.79 2.40
N ILE A 87 -1.47 -12.00 2.98
CA ILE A 87 -1.69 -10.60 3.33
C ILE A 87 -0.95 -9.73 2.30
N ILE A 88 -1.63 -8.76 1.73
CA ILE A 88 -1.00 -7.65 0.99
C ILE A 88 -0.90 -6.49 1.96
N ALA A 89 0.29 -6.29 2.52
CA ALA A 89 0.61 -5.18 3.40
C ALA A 89 1.28 -4.08 2.59
N TYR A 90 0.65 -2.90 2.50
CA TYR A 90 1.25 -1.79 1.76
C TYR A 90 2.63 -1.47 2.32
N HIS A 91 2.74 -1.20 3.62
CA HIS A 91 4.02 -1.04 4.29
C HIS A 91 4.74 -2.37 4.50
N PRO A 92 6.04 -2.47 4.16
CA PRO A 92 6.81 -3.69 4.33
C PRO A 92 7.09 -3.97 5.81
N ILE A 93 6.53 -5.07 6.34
CA ILE A 93 6.80 -5.52 7.71
C ILE A 93 8.29 -5.84 7.92
N ILE A 94 9.01 -6.22 6.87
CA ILE A 94 10.48 -6.36 6.86
C ILE A 94 11.02 -5.18 6.07
N PHE A 95 11.22 -4.03 6.74
CA PHE A 95 11.77 -2.83 6.08
C PHE A 95 13.30 -2.87 5.99
N ARG A 96 13.97 -3.48 6.96
CA ARG A 96 15.43 -3.67 6.99
C ARG A 96 15.78 -5.13 7.18
N GLY A 97 16.96 -5.55 6.72
CA GLY A 97 17.44 -6.92 6.85
C GLY A 97 17.40 -7.43 8.31
N LEU A 98 16.77 -8.59 8.52
CA LEU A 98 16.67 -9.23 9.84
C LEU A 98 17.91 -10.09 10.09
N LYS A 99 18.51 -9.97 11.28
CA LYS A 99 19.63 -10.84 11.73
C LYS A 99 19.14 -12.08 12.47
N SER A 100 17.90 -12.03 12.97
CA SER A 100 17.27 -13.15 13.69
C SER A 100 15.76 -13.01 13.60
N LEU A 101 15.04 -14.08 13.88
CA LEU A 101 13.60 -14.11 14.09
C LEU A 101 13.34 -14.62 15.49
N THR A 102 12.77 -13.79 16.36
CA THR A 102 12.51 -14.09 17.78
C THR A 102 11.13 -13.59 18.20
N LEU A 103 10.60 -14.12 19.29
CA LEU A 103 9.30 -13.73 19.83
C LEU A 103 9.33 -12.43 20.66
N ASN A 104 10.51 -11.81 20.84
CA ASN A 104 10.66 -10.59 21.63
C ASN A 104 10.32 -9.31 20.87
N ASN A 105 10.15 -9.40 19.55
CA ASN A 105 9.79 -8.28 18.69
C ASN A 105 8.41 -8.56 18.10
N SER A 106 7.47 -7.62 18.20
CA SER A 106 6.08 -7.79 17.78
C SER A 106 5.92 -8.09 16.29
N GLN A 107 6.77 -7.51 15.42
CA GLN A 107 6.75 -7.77 13.98
C GLN A 107 7.27 -9.18 13.66
N GLN A 108 8.36 -9.59 14.33
CA GLN A 108 8.93 -10.94 14.17
C GLN A 108 7.99 -12.02 14.73
N ASP A 109 7.31 -11.76 15.87
CA ASP A 109 6.25 -12.61 16.41
C ASP A 109 5.11 -12.80 15.39
N SER A 110 4.64 -11.71 14.78
CA SER A 110 3.63 -11.75 13.72
C SER A 110 4.09 -12.58 12.52
N LEU A 111 5.33 -12.38 12.03
CA LEU A 111 5.89 -13.16 10.91
C LEU A 111 5.97 -14.65 11.22
N LEU A 112 6.47 -15.03 12.41
CA LEU A 112 6.57 -16.42 12.81
C LEU A 112 5.21 -17.11 12.92
N ARG A 113 4.21 -16.41 13.48
CA ARG A 113 2.83 -16.91 13.62
C ARG A 113 2.14 -17.05 12.25
N LEU A 114 2.34 -16.09 11.35
CA LEU A 114 1.81 -16.17 9.99
C LEU A 114 2.45 -17.34 9.23
N ALA A 115 3.78 -17.50 9.31
CA ALA A 115 4.47 -18.64 8.70
C ALA A 115 3.97 -19.97 9.24
N GLN A 116 3.78 -20.09 10.56
CA GLN A 116 3.23 -21.29 11.21
C GLN A 116 1.82 -21.63 10.73
N ASN A 117 1.01 -20.61 10.39
CA ASN A 117 -0.35 -20.77 9.89
C ASN A 117 -0.44 -20.82 8.37
N GLY A 118 0.67 -20.97 7.64
CA GLY A 118 0.65 -21.10 6.18
C GLY A 118 0.28 -19.80 5.44
N ILE A 119 0.40 -18.63 6.08
CA ILE A 119 0.00 -17.33 5.53
C ILE A 119 1.24 -16.60 5.03
N SER A 120 1.25 -16.19 3.76
CA SER A 120 2.32 -15.41 3.15
C SER A 120 2.09 -13.90 3.29
N VAL A 121 3.13 -13.10 3.11
CA VAL A 121 3.06 -11.63 3.14
C VAL A 121 3.76 -11.04 1.91
N TYR A 122 3.04 -10.22 1.17
CA TYR A 122 3.55 -9.45 0.04
C TYR A 122 3.37 -7.96 0.31
N SER A 123 4.39 -7.15 -0.04
CA SER A 123 4.34 -5.69 0.10
C SER A 123 4.64 -5.02 -1.25
N PRO A 124 3.69 -4.29 -1.85
CA PRO A 124 3.95 -3.52 -3.06
C PRO A 124 4.56 -2.14 -2.79
N HIS A 125 4.35 -1.55 -1.62
CA HIS A 125 4.84 -0.26 -1.09
C HIS A 125 4.86 0.84 -2.16
N THR A 126 5.99 1.53 -2.35
CA THR A 126 6.09 2.70 -3.24
C THR A 126 5.81 2.41 -4.72
N ALA A 127 5.77 1.15 -5.15
CA ALA A 127 5.29 0.81 -6.49
C ALA A 127 3.82 1.20 -6.70
N VAL A 128 3.00 1.19 -5.64
CA VAL A 128 1.58 1.62 -5.68
C VAL A 128 1.48 3.13 -5.90
N ASP A 129 2.42 3.90 -5.35
CA ASP A 129 2.45 5.36 -5.51
C ASP A 129 2.87 5.75 -6.92
N ALA A 130 3.81 4.98 -7.48
CA ALA A 130 4.44 5.29 -8.75
C ALA A 130 3.54 5.04 -9.96
N VAL A 131 2.70 4.00 -9.94
CA VAL A 131 1.91 3.60 -11.11
C VAL A 131 0.83 4.64 -11.46
N PRO A 132 0.49 4.82 -12.76
CA PRO A 132 -0.64 5.62 -13.18
C PRO A 132 -1.96 5.05 -12.59
N GLY A 133 -2.80 5.93 -12.03
CA GLY A 133 -4.01 5.52 -11.30
C GLY A 133 -3.70 4.78 -10.00
N GLY A 134 -2.50 4.97 -9.45
CA GLY A 134 -2.05 4.50 -8.15
C GLY A 134 -2.45 5.43 -7.01
N MET A 135 -1.81 5.27 -5.85
CA MET A 135 -2.18 5.97 -4.62
C MET A 135 -1.96 7.48 -4.70
N ALA A 136 -0.88 7.94 -5.36
CA ALA A 136 -0.63 9.37 -5.54
C ALA A 136 -1.68 10.05 -6.44
N ASP A 137 -2.16 9.35 -7.48
CA ASP A 137 -3.27 9.81 -8.32
C ASP A 137 -4.59 9.85 -7.54
N TRP A 138 -4.88 8.80 -6.77
CA TRP A 138 -6.07 8.74 -5.92
C TRP A 138 -6.10 9.88 -4.90
N LEU A 139 -4.96 10.17 -4.25
CA LEU A 139 -4.88 11.28 -3.30
C LEU A 139 -5.12 12.63 -3.99
N LEU A 140 -4.64 12.80 -5.23
CA LEU A 140 -4.93 13.98 -6.03
C LEU A 140 -6.42 14.07 -6.38
N ASP A 141 -7.07 12.94 -6.72
CA ASP A 141 -8.51 12.89 -6.98
C ASP A 141 -9.34 13.29 -5.74
N MET A 142 -8.89 12.98 -4.51
CA MET A 142 -9.56 13.41 -3.28
C MET A 142 -9.60 14.93 -3.14
N VAL A 143 -8.66 15.64 -3.74
CA VAL A 143 -8.53 17.11 -3.68
C VAL A 143 -9.18 17.81 -4.86
N THR A 144 -9.05 17.22 -6.07
CA THR A 144 -9.53 17.84 -7.31
C THR A 144 -10.90 17.32 -7.74
N GLY A 145 -11.26 16.15 -7.29
CA GLY A 145 -12.52 15.50 -7.45
C GLY A 145 -12.77 14.64 -8.53
N PRO A 146 -13.37 13.46 -8.78
CA PRO A 146 -14.77 13.48 -9.12
C PRO A 146 -15.61 13.53 -7.84
N GLU A 147 -16.75 14.17 -7.94
CA GLU A 147 -17.48 14.73 -6.84
C GLU A 147 -18.44 13.79 -6.19
N LEU A 148 -18.54 13.93 -4.87
CA LEU A 148 -19.77 13.63 -4.16
C LEU A 148 -20.89 14.65 -4.46
N THR A 149 -20.57 15.79 -5.11
CA THR A 149 -21.52 16.86 -5.44
C THR A 149 -21.29 17.34 -6.88
N PRO A 150 -22.29 17.26 -7.80
CA PRO A 150 -22.17 17.78 -9.15
C PRO A 150 -21.79 19.26 -9.20
N GLY A 151 -20.81 19.65 -10.02
CA GLY A 151 -20.33 21.03 -10.20
C GLY A 151 -19.17 21.45 -9.30
N SER A 152 -18.57 20.57 -8.48
CA SER A 152 -17.48 20.90 -7.58
C SER A 152 -16.08 20.48 -8.05
N ALA A 153 -15.92 19.72 -9.18
CA ALA A 153 -14.61 19.34 -9.72
C ALA A 153 -13.74 20.58 -9.97
N LEU A 154 -12.45 20.43 -9.73
CA LEU A 154 -11.45 21.41 -10.13
C LEU A 154 -10.83 20.97 -11.46
N PRO A 155 -11.28 21.49 -12.61
CA PRO A 155 -10.68 21.15 -13.91
C PRO A 155 -9.19 21.47 -13.89
N HIS A 156 -8.37 20.49 -14.30
CA HIS A 156 -6.92 20.58 -14.21
C HIS A 156 -6.23 19.69 -15.24
N THR A 157 -4.98 20.01 -15.55
CA THR A 157 -4.03 19.07 -16.12
C THR A 157 -3.20 18.46 -15.01
N ARG A 158 -2.84 17.18 -15.14
CA ARG A 158 -2.00 16.50 -14.14
C ARG A 158 -0.70 15.99 -14.75
N SER A 159 0.34 15.98 -13.93
CA SER A 159 1.63 15.39 -14.27
C SER A 159 2.30 14.77 -13.06
N THR A 160 3.30 13.92 -13.32
CA THR A 160 4.14 13.31 -12.29
C THR A 160 5.23 14.27 -11.88
N ILE A 161 5.50 14.42 -10.58
CA ILE A 161 6.54 15.34 -10.06
C ILE A 161 7.94 14.80 -10.39
N HIS A 162 8.20 13.52 -10.10
CA HIS A 162 9.44 12.82 -10.42
C HIS A 162 9.12 11.64 -11.35
N PRO A 163 9.10 11.86 -12.68
CA PRO A 163 8.79 10.81 -13.65
C PRO A 163 9.82 9.69 -13.63
N GLU A 164 9.36 8.45 -13.79
CA GLU A 164 10.24 7.30 -14.06
C GLU A 164 10.92 7.48 -15.42
N GLN A 165 12.23 7.26 -15.47
CA GLN A 165 13.02 7.53 -16.69
C GLN A 165 12.83 6.47 -17.77
N ASN A 166 12.60 5.22 -17.37
CA ASN A 166 12.44 4.10 -18.27
C ASN A 166 11.18 3.29 -17.90
N PRO A 167 9.99 3.89 -18.01
CA PRO A 167 8.77 3.20 -17.64
C PRO A 167 8.48 2.05 -18.61
N PRO A 168 7.89 0.94 -18.14
CA PRO A 168 7.49 -0.13 -19.03
C PRO A 168 6.27 0.25 -19.87
N PRO A 169 6.01 -0.48 -20.95
CA PRO A 169 4.80 -0.31 -21.74
C PRO A 169 3.53 -0.39 -20.84
N GLY A 170 2.66 0.61 -20.98
CA GLY A 170 1.45 0.76 -20.17
C GLY A 170 1.63 1.57 -18.86
N PHE A 171 2.86 1.99 -18.53
CA PHE A 171 3.16 2.80 -17.35
C PHE A 171 3.94 4.08 -17.69
N GLU A 172 3.72 4.64 -18.86
CA GLU A 172 4.48 5.78 -19.41
C GLU A 172 4.45 7.03 -18.51
N ASN A 173 3.39 7.17 -17.70
CA ASN A 173 3.24 8.26 -16.74
C ASN A 173 3.59 7.86 -15.28
N ALA A 174 4.32 6.75 -15.10
CA ALA A 174 4.77 6.32 -13.79
C ALA A 174 5.80 7.29 -13.19
N GLY A 175 5.91 7.25 -11.85
CA GLY A 175 6.86 8.04 -11.06
C GLY A 175 6.23 8.60 -9.79
N MET A 176 7.02 9.26 -8.95
CA MET A 176 6.63 9.67 -7.61
C MET A 176 5.94 11.04 -7.59
N GLY A 177 4.90 11.12 -6.76
CA GLY A 177 4.08 12.33 -6.56
C GLY A 177 3.27 12.75 -7.79
N ARG A 178 2.24 13.53 -7.54
CA ARG A 178 1.41 14.11 -8.62
C ARG A 178 1.23 15.60 -8.39
N ILE A 179 1.14 16.35 -9.48
CA ILE A 179 0.83 17.77 -9.47
C ILE A 179 -0.31 18.07 -10.44
N ALA A 180 -1.31 18.79 -9.95
CA ALA A 180 -2.37 19.37 -10.76
C ALA A 180 -2.10 20.84 -11.03
N THR A 181 -2.27 21.27 -12.28
CA THR A 181 -2.37 22.68 -12.66
C THR A 181 -3.82 22.99 -12.99
N LEU A 182 -4.45 23.83 -12.17
CA LEU A 182 -5.87 24.18 -12.30
C LEU A 182 -6.10 25.06 -13.53
N GLU A 183 -7.16 24.82 -14.28
CA GLU A 183 -7.55 25.65 -15.43
C GLU A 183 -8.00 27.04 -15.00
N GLN A 184 -8.61 27.14 -13.83
CA GLN A 184 -8.99 28.39 -13.19
C GLN A 184 -8.47 28.41 -11.76
N PRO A 185 -8.07 29.58 -11.23
CA PRO A 185 -7.64 29.69 -9.84
C PRO A 185 -8.69 29.18 -8.88
N GLY A 186 -8.29 28.32 -7.96
CA GLY A 186 -9.12 27.75 -6.90
C GLY A 186 -8.95 28.48 -5.56
N ARG A 187 -9.71 28.07 -4.56
CA ARG A 187 -9.59 28.54 -3.17
C ARG A 187 -9.11 27.42 -2.27
N LEU A 188 -8.20 27.71 -1.36
CA LEU A 188 -7.73 26.70 -0.39
C LEU A 188 -8.88 26.11 0.42
N ALA A 189 -9.87 26.91 0.80
CA ALA A 189 -11.08 26.45 1.49
C ALA A 189 -11.82 25.34 0.70
N SER A 190 -11.88 25.45 -0.63
CA SER A 190 -12.50 24.41 -1.48
C SER A 190 -11.69 23.11 -1.46
N VAL A 191 -10.35 23.20 -1.49
CA VAL A 191 -9.45 22.06 -1.40
C VAL A 191 -9.63 21.33 -0.07
N VAL A 192 -9.62 22.06 1.05
CA VAL A 192 -9.81 21.50 2.40
C VAL A 192 -11.19 20.84 2.55
N ASN A 193 -12.26 21.52 2.08
CA ASN A 193 -13.61 20.97 2.15
C ASN A 193 -13.77 19.67 1.36
N LYS A 194 -13.12 19.56 0.18
CA LYS A 194 -13.11 18.34 -0.63
C LYS A 194 -12.41 17.21 0.10
N LEU A 195 -11.24 17.45 0.66
CA LEU A 195 -10.54 16.45 1.46
C LEU A 195 -11.40 15.95 2.62
N ILE A 196 -12.03 16.84 3.37
CA ILE A 196 -12.92 16.47 4.49
C ILE A 196 -14.11 15.62 3.99
N ALA A 197 -14.69 15.96 2.84
CA ALA A 197 -15.82 15.24 2.28
C ALA A 197 -15.45 13.85 1.73
N ASN A 198 -14.23 13.71 1.17
CA ASN A 198 -13.79 12.52 0.47
C ASN A 198 -12.97 11.56 1.36
N LEU A 199 -12.38 12.06 2.44
CA LEU A 199 -11.78 11.24 3.49
C LEU A 199 -12.87 10.82 4.49
N ASP A 200 -12.71 9.65 5.10
CA ASP A 200 -13.68 9.06 6.01
C ASP A 200 -13.81 9.89 7.32
N LYS A 201 -14.35 11.11 7.17
CA LYS A 201 -14.68 12.10 8.22
C LYS A 201 -13.58 12.26 9.28
N PRO A 202 -12.42 12.78 8.93
CA PRO A 202 -11.38 13.03 9.93
C PRO A 202 -11.91 14.01 10.99
N ASN A 203 -11.61 13.76 12.26
CA ASN A 203 -11.97 14.67 13.37
C ASN A 203 -11.25 16.03 13.29
N GLY A 204 -10.32 16.19 12.36
CA GLY A 204 -9.56 17.39 12.05
C GLY A 204 -8.47 17.09 11.04
N ILE A 205 -7.98 18.14 10.39
CA ILE A 205 -6.86 18.08 9.45
C ILE A 205 -5.86 19.17 9.83
N PRO A 206 -4.60 18.83 10.15
CA PRO A 206 -3.53 19.82 10.33
C PRO A 206 -3.27 20.59 9.03
N VAL A 207 -3.27 21.91 9.10
CA VAL A 207 -2.98 22.80 7.97
C VAL A 207 -1.93 23.81 8.41
N ALA A 208 -0.80 23.88 7.68
CA ALA A 208 0.18 24.95 7.84
C ALA A 208 -0.08 26.02 6.78
N LEU A 209 -0.16 27.28 7.20
CA LEU A 209 -0.45 28.43 6.35
C LEU A 209 0.69 29.45 6.40
N PRO A 210 0.90 30.24 5.35
CA PRO A 210 1.80 31.40 5.39
C PRO A 210 1.41 32.30 6.56
N GLN A 211 2.42 32.86 7.25
CA GLN A 211 2.20 33.66 8.45
C GLN A 211 1.26 34.83 8.21
N GLY A 212 0.30 35.00 9.10
CA GLY A 212 -0.71 36.05 9.02
C GLY A 212 -1.81 35.80 7.99
N LYS A 213 -1.89 34.60 7.42
CA LYS A 213 -2.95 34.17 6.51
C LYS A 213 -3.92 33.20 7.21
N GLU A 214 -5.18 33.30 6.85
CA GLU A 214 -6.23 32.34 7.16
C GLU A 214 -6.57 31.52 5.90
N ILE A 215 -7.22 30.37 6.06
CA ILE A 215 -7.61 29.52 4.92
C ILE A 215 -8.41 30.31 3.88
N ILE A 216 -9.26 31.24 4.33
CA ILE A 216 -10.09 32.08 3.46
C ILE A 216 -9.26 33.11 2.66
N ASP A 217 -8.07 33.47 3.15
CA ASP A 217 -7.19 34.47 2.54
C ASP A 217 -6.30 33.92 1.43
N MET A 218 -6.48 32.67 1.03
CA MET A 218 -5.77 32.02 -0.07
C MET A 218 -6.71 31.72 -1.26
N PRO A 219 -7.06 32.74 -2.07
CA PRO A 219 -8.06 32.60 -3.12
C PRO A 219 -7.50 32.13 -4.46
N ASP A 220 -6.19 32.30 -4.71
CA ASP A 220 -5.58 32.16 -6.05
C ASP A 220 -4.69 30.91 -6.17
N ILE A 221 -5.17 29.77 -5.69
CA ILE A 221 -4.47 28.49 -5.83
C ILE A 221 -4.48 28.07 -7.30
N ARG A 222 -3.30 27.87 -7.89
CA ARG A 222 -3.11 27.42 -9.27
C ARG A 222 -2.59 26.03 -9.38
N THR A 223 -1.80 25.60 -8.39
CA THR A 223 -1.16 24.29 -8.38
C THR A 223 -1.37 23.55 -7.07
N ILE A 224 -1.64 22.25 -7.17
CA ILE A 224 -1.81 21.35 -6.03
C ILE A 224 -0.93 20.13 -6.25
N ALA A 225 -0.05 19.82 -5.30
CA ALA A 225 0.81 18.66 -5.35
C ALA A 225 0.46 17.67 -4.24
N THR A 226 0.50 16.38 -4.57
CA THR A 226 0.18 15.29 -3.63
C THR A 226 1.29 14.25 -3.57
N CYS A 227 1.57 13.77 -2.35
CA CYS A 227 2.40 12.62 -2.09
C CYS A 227 1.85 11.91 -0.84
N PRO A 228 1.37 10.65 -0.93
CA PRO A 228 0.93 9.90 0.23
C PRO A 228 2.10 9.63 1.18
N GLY A 229 1.82 9.28 2.43
CA GLY A 229 2.83 9.00 3.45
C GLY A 229 3.73 10.20 3.75
N SER A 230 5.04 10.04 3.67
CA SER A 230 6.04 11.10 3.96
C SER A 230 6.43 11.85 2.69
N GLY A 231 5.90 13.06 2.51
CA GLY A 231 6.01 13.83 1.26
C GLY A 231 7.19 14.78 1.14
N SER A 232 8.01 15.00 2.19
CA SER A 232 9.06 16.02 2.19
C SER A 232 10.00 15.95 0.98
N SER A 233 10.52 14.77 0.64
CA SER A 233 11.50 14.58 -0.44
C SER A 233 10.91 14.77 -1.84
N ILE A 234 9.59 14.64 -1.98
CA ILE A 234 8.88 14.72 -3.26
C ILE A 234 8.28 16.12 -3.47
N LEU A 235 7.72 16.70 -2.40
CA LEU A 235 6.97 17.96 -2.47
C LEU A 235 7.84 19.20 -2.26
N MET A 236 9.11 19.01 -1.85
CA MET A 236 10.07 20.10 -1.70
C MET A 236 11.26 19.90 -2.65
N ASN A 237 11.63 20.95 -3.37
CA ASN A 237 12.79 20.96 -4.25
C ASN A 237 13.74 22.08 -3.84
N ASN A 238 14.93 21.71 -3.32
CA ASN A 238 15.94 22.68 -2.84
C ASN A 238 15.37 23.71 -1.85
N GLY A 239 14.56 23.25 -0.88
CA GLY A 239 13.92 24.09 0.13
C GLY A 239 12.74 24.93 -0.37
N LYS A 240 12.24 24.69 -1.58
CA LYS A 240 11.07 25.37 -2.14
C LYS A 240 9.93 24.37 -2.40
N PRO A 241 8.68 24.75 -2.13
CA PRO A 241 7.52 23.94 -2.46
C PRO A 241 7.36 23.83 -3.99
N VAL A 242 6.91 22.67 -4.46
CA VAL A 242 6.68 22.42 -5.90
C VAL A 242 5.33 22.97 -6.38
N ALA A 243 4.43 23.37 -5.46
CA ALA A 243 3.07 23.85 -5.75
C ALA A 243 2.60 24.83 -4.68
N ASP A 244 1.47 25.53 -4.96
CA ASP A 244 0.81 26.46 -4.01
C ASP A 244 0.21 25.72 -2.81
N VAL A 245 -0.25 24.47 -3.02
CA VAL A 245 -0.79 23.61 -1.96
C VAL A 245 -0.11 22.24 -2.02
N LEU A 246 0.44 21.80 -0.91
CA LEU A 246 1.06 20.50 -0.72
C LEU A 246 0.15 19.63 0.15
N VAL A 247 -0.23 18.44 -0.34
CA VAL A 247 -1.08 17.48 0.38
C VAL A 247 -0.31 16.19 0.57
N THR A 248 -0.15 15.78 1.82
CA THR A 248 0.66 14.61 2.18
C THR A 248 0.17 13.98 3.49
N GLY A 249 0.67 12.80 3.83
CA GLY A 249 0.45 12.22 5.14
C GLY A 249 1.18 13.01 6.22
N GLU A 250 2.47 13.26 6.01
CA GLU A 250 3.31 14.03 6.94
C GLU A 250 4.43 14.78 6.22
N MET A 251 4.87 15.85 6.82
CA MET A 251 6.01 16.65 6.37
C MET A 251 6.90 17.01 7.56
N SER A 252 8.21 17.07 7.35
CA SER A 252 9.11 17.49 8.42
C SER A 252 8.81 18.93 8.86
N HIS A 253 9.06 19.24 10.14
CA HIS A 253 8.84 20.60 10.68
C HIS A 253 9.54 21.68 9.84
N HIS A 254 10.81 21.45 9.47
CA HIS A 254 11.59 22.44 8.72
C HIS A 254 11.11 22.60 7.27
N ASP A 255 10.65 21.52 6.64
CA ASP A 255 10.10 21.60 5.28
C ASP A 255 8.73 22.31 5.27
N ALA A 256 7.88 22.02 6.26
CA ALA A 256 6.61 22.73 6.42
C ALA A 256 6.84 24.23 6.66
N LEU A 257 7.83 24.59 7.51
CA LEU A 257 8.22 25.98 7.74
C LEU A 257 8.72 26.65 6.46
N ALA A 258 9.62 25.97 5.71
CA ALA A 258 10.12 26.47 4.45
C ALA A 258 8.99 26.64 3.41
N ALA A 259 8.04 25.72 3.36
CA ALA A 259 6.88 25.81 2.44
C ALA A 259 6.05 27.07 2.73
N ILE A 260 5.65 27.30 3.99
CA ILE A 260 4.81 28.47 4.35
C ILE A 260 5.55 29.80 4.19
N GLU A 261 6.86 29.86 4.44
CA GLU A 261 7.67 31.05 4.19
C GLU A 261 7.80 31.37 2.71
N ASN A 262 7.67 30.36 1.83
CA ASN A 262 7.61 30.54 0.37
C ASN A 262 6.17 30.72 -0.16
N GLY A 263 5.18 30.91 0.73
CA GLY A 263 3.81 31.24 0.36
C GLY A 263 2.89 30.06 0.05
N ALA A 264 3.36 28.80 0.21
CA ALA A 264 2.56 27.61 0.01
C ALA A 264 1.81 27.21 1.28
N ALA A 265 0.67 26.54 1.13
CA ALA A 265 -0.02 25.86 2.22
C ALA A 265 0.37 24.36 2.26
N VAL A 266 0.45 23.78 3.46
CA VAL A 266 0.66 22.33 3.65
C VAL A 266 -0.54 21.74 4.37
N ILE A 267 -1.13 20.68 3.81
CA ILE A 267 -2.20 19.90 4.41
C ILE A 267 -1.64 18.52 4.75
N SER A 268 -1.66 18.18 6.03
CA SER A 268 -1.17 16.90 6.55
C SER A 268 -2.33 16.03 7.00
N LEU A 269 -2.35 14.76 6.57
CA LEU A 269 -3.47 13.84 6.81
C LEU A 269 -3.15 12.76 7.84
N PHE A 270 -1.95 12.75 8.42
CA PHE A 270 -1.25 11.63 9.04
C PHE A 270 -0.85 10.57 8.01
N HIS A 271 0.22 9.84 8.30
CA HIS A 271 0.90 8.97 7.35
C HIS A 271 -0.09 8.01 6.67
N SER A 272 -0.58 7.04 7.41
CA SER A 272 -1.42 5.98 6.85
C SER A 272 -2.85 6.42 6.50
N ASN A 273 -3.34 7.54 7.02
CA ASN A 273 -4.64 8.10 6.62
C ASN A 273 -4.62 8.68 5.20
N SER A 274 -3.45 9.13 4.72
CA SER A 274 -3.30 9.55 3.31
C SER A 274 -3.29 8.38 2.33
N GLU A 275 -3.30 7.12 2.80
CA GLU A 275 -3.10 5.88 2.05
C GLU A 275 -4.28 4.92 2.17
N ARG A 276 -4.83 4.78 3.38
CA ARG A 276 -5.79 3.72 3.78
C ARG A 276 -7.02 3.65 2.89
N GLY A 277 -7.56 4.78 2.50
CA GLY A 277 -8.75 4.86 1.65
C GLY A 277 -8.56 4.21 0.28
N TYR A 278 -7.33 4.24 -0.25
CA TYR A 278 -7.00 3.63 -1.53
C TYR A 278 -7.26 2.12 -1.60
N LEU A 279 -7.00 1.41 -0.51
CA LEU A 279 -7.20 -0.04 -0.46
C LEU A 279 -8.64 -0.42 -0.78
N ARG A 280 -9.60 0.28 -0.18
CA ARG A 280 -11.04 0.02 -0.36
C ARG A 280 -11.56 0.63 -1.66
N ALA A 281 -11.14 1.84 -1.99
CA ALA A 281 -11.65 2.58 -3.13
C ALA A 281 -11.14 2.03 -4.48
N VAL A 282 -9.89 1.54 -4.53
CA VAL A 282 -9.22 1.21 -5.79
C VAL A 282 -8.55 -0.17 -5.78
N MET A 283 -7.63 -0.44 -4.85
CA MET A 283 -6.77 -1.64 -4.91
C MET A 283 -7.58 -2.93 -4.87
N ARG A 284 -8.58 -3.02 -3.98
CA ARG A 284 -9.44 -4.20 -3.84
C ARG A 284 -10.08 -4.59 -5.17
N GLN A 285 -10.68 -3.63 -5.87
CA GLN A 285 -11.37 -3.89 -7.13
C GLN A 285 -10.38 -4.29 -8.22
N LYS A 286 -9.28 -3.56 -8.38
CA LYS A 286 -8.22 -3.89 -9.35
C LYS A 286 -7.67 -5.31 -9.12
N LEU A 287 -7.42 -5.69 -7.84
CA LEU A 287 -6.92 -7.01 -7.53
C LEU A 287 -7.95 -8.11 -7.82
N VAL A 288 -9.24 -7.90 -7.51
CA VAL A 288 -10.30 -8.86 -7.85
C VAL A 288 -10.35 -9.11 -9.35
N GLU A 289 -10.24 -8.06 -10.17
CA GLU A 289 -10.26 -8.18 -11.63
C GLU A 289 -9.03 -8.92 -12.15
N ALA A 290 -7.83 -8.53 -11.75
CA ALA A 290 -6.59 -9.17 -12.18
C ALA A 290 -6.44 -10.62 -11.69
N LEU A 291 -6.89 -10.90 -10.46
CA LEU A 291 -6.77 -12.23 -9.85
C LEU A 291 -7.72 -13.24 -10.48
N ARG A 292 -8.86 -12.81 -11.02
CA ARG A 292 -9.81 -13.73 -11.68
C ARG A 292 -9.13 -14.50 -12.83
N ASP A 293 -8.50 -13.80 -13.73
CA ASP A 293 -7.82 -14.40 -14.88
C ASP A 293 -6.56 -15.16 -14.46
N GLU A 294 -5.81 -14.61 -13.50
CA GLU A 294 -4.58 -15.24 -13.02
C GLU A 294 -4.85 -16.52 -12.24
N TRP A 295 -5.87 -16.54 -11.40
CA TRP A 295 -6.26 -17.73 -10.65
C TRP A 295 -6.74 -18.84 -11.61
N ASP A 296 -7.53 -18.50 -12.61
CA ASP A 296 -7.97 -19.45 -13.64
C ASP A 296 -6.80 -20.06 -14.42
N ALA A 297 -5.78 -19.25 -14.74
CA ALA A 297 -4.59 -19.74 -15.43
C ALA A 297 -3.76 -20.67 -14.52
N VAL A 298 -3.48 -20.24 -13.28
CA VAL A 298 -2.66 -21.02 -12.33
C VAL A 298 -3.34 -22.35 -11.97
N ARG A 299 -4.63 -22.34 -11.59
CA ARG A 299 -5.34 -23.57 -11.21
C ARG A 299 -5.42 -24.58 -12.37
N THR A 300 -5.59 -24.09 -13.61
CA THR A 300 -5.59 -24.95 -14.80
C THR A 300 -4.22 -25.61 -15.02
N GLN A 301 -3.14 -24.84 -14.88
CA GLN A 301 -1.79 -25.35 -15.01
C GLN A 301 -1.48 -26.39 -13.91
N GLU A 302 -1.81 -26.08 -12.65
CA GLU A 302 -1.59 -27.00 -11.52
C GLU A 302 -2.38 -28.28 -11.66
N ALA A 303 -3.67 -28.23 -12.04
CA ALA A 303 -4.52 -29.39 -12.23
C ALA A 303 -3.94 -30.37 -13.26
N ALA A 304 -3.28 -29.88 -14.31
CA ALA A 304 -2.61 -30.71 -15.30
C ALA A 304 -1.38 -31.48 -14.73
N GLY A 305 -0.78 -31.00 -13.62
CA GLY A 305 0.41 -31.58 -12.99
C GLY A 305 0.14 -32.50 -11.79
N VAL A 306 -1.08 -32.54 -11.26
CA VAL A 306 -1.43 -33.16 -9.96
C VAL A 306 -1.40 -34.70 -9.95
N GLY A 307 -1.23 -35.37 -11.09
CA GLY A 307 -0.98 -36.83 -11.12
C GLY A 307 -2.07 -37.71 -10.51
N GLY A 308 -3.32 -37.23 -10.37
CA GLY A 308 -4.46 -38.00 -9.92
C GLY A 308 -4.84 -37.86 -8.42
N ASP A 309 -4.25 -36.92 -7.66
CA ASP A 309 -4.75 -36.56 -6.33
C ASP A 309 -6.11 -35.87 -6.42
N ILE A 310 -7.18 -36.66 -6.14
CA ILE A 310 -8.57 -36.23 -6.26
C ILE A 310 -8.88 -35.01 -5.38
N GLY A 311 -8.32 -34.96 -4.15
CA GLY A 311 -8.54 -33.85 -3.24
C GLY A 311 -7.96 -32.52 -3.76
N MET A 312 -6.75 -32.60 -4.33
CA MET A 312 -6.09 -31.44 -4.95
C MET A 312 -6.83 -30.98 -6.22
N ILE A 313 -7.28 -31.93 -7.06
CA ILE A 313 -8.06 -31.63 -8.27
C ILE A 313 -9.38 -30.95 -7.90
N ASP A 314 -10.09 -31.47 -6.88
CA ASP A 314 -11.35 -30.88 -6.41
C ASP A 314 -11.16 -29.46 -5.91
N TRP A 315 -10.10 -29.22 -5.08
CA TRP A 315 -9.79 -27.86 -4.61
C TRP A 315 -9.42 -26.90 -5.78
N LEU A 316 -8.63 -27.36 -6.75
CA LEU A 316 -8.26 -26.56 -7.93
C LEU A 316 -9.46 -26.33 -8.87
N SER A 317 -10.56 -27.10 -8.75
CA SER A 317 -11.78 -26.86 -9.51
C SER A 317 -12.56 -25.65 -8.99
N ASP A 318 -12.35 -25.24 -7.73
CA ASP A 318 -13.00 -24.07 -7.13
C ASP A 318 -12.37 -22.77 -7.61
N SER A 319 -13.11 -22.01 -8.43
CA SER A 319 -12.70 -20.69 -8.91
C SER A 319 -12.97 -19.56 -7.92
N ASN A 320 -13.68 -19.84 -6.83
CA ASN A 320 -14.06 -18.81 -5.86
C ASN A 320 -12.87 -18.34 -5.04
N PHE A 321 -12.82 -17.05 -4.79
CA PHE A 321 -11.87 -16.40 -3.89
C PHE A 321 -12.46 -15.14 -3.28
N THR A 322 -11.81 -14.61 -2.25
CA THR A 322 -12.21 -13.36 -1.61
C THR A 322 -11.02 -12.41 -1.46
N VAL A 323 -11.27 -11.11 -1.63
CA VAL A 323 -10.34 -10.03 -1.32
C VAL A 323 -11.01 -9.08 -0.36
N SER A 324 -10.47 -8.96 0.83
CA SER A 324 -11.01 -8.10 1.90
C SER A 324 -9.99 -7.06 2.32
N VAL A 325 -10.47 -5.93 2.83
CA VAL A 325 -9.64 -4.93 3.50
C VAL A 325 -9.76 -5.15 5.00
N SER A 326 -8.64 -5.11 5.72
CA SER A 326 -8.60 -5.28 7.17
C SER A 326 -9.54 -4.30 7.88
N GLU A 327 -10.23 -4.81 8.89
CA GLU A 327 -11.05 -4.01 9.79
C GLU A 327 -10.31 -3.63 11.08
N ARG A 328 -9.13 -4.25 11.32
CA ARG A 328 -8.27 -3.98 12.49
C ARG A 328 -7.11 -3.03 12.19
N ASP A 329 -6.92 -2.70 10.92
CA ASP A 329 -5.92 -1.73 10.47
C ASP A 329 -6.38 -0.31 10.74
N GLN A 330 -5.56 0.48 11.45
CA GLN A 330 -5.85 1.85 11.83
C GLN A 330 -4.58 2.69 11.93
N ASP A 331 -4.71 4.01 11.75
CA ASP A 331 -3.61 4.94 11.98
C ASP A 331 -3.20 4.90 13.46
N PRO A 332 -1.91 4.98 13.79
CA PRO A 332 -1.45 5.04 15.18
C PRO A 332 -1.88 6.32 15.91
N TYR A 333 -2.23 7.38 15.18
CA TYR A 333 -2.69 8.64 15.73
C TYR A 333 -4.19 8.84 15.53
N ASP A 334 -4.87 9.35 16.56
CA ASP A 334 -6.27 9.77 16.51
C ASP A 334 -6.39 11.21 17.04
N ILE A 335 -7.14 12.05 16.34
CA ILE A 335 -7.43 13.42 16.77
C ILE A 335 -8.51 13.37 17.83
N ARG A 336 -8.14 13.65 19.08
CA ARG A 336 -9.05 13.73 20.22
C ARG A 336 -9.27 15.17 20.67
N THR A 337 -10.50 15.67 20.64
CA THR A 337 -10.88 16.91 21.29
C THR A 337 -11.19 16.60 22.75
N ILE A 338 -10.31 17.01 23.65
CA ILE A 338 -10.55 16.91 25.11
C ILE A 338 -11.27 18.17 25.55
N ARG A 339 -12.55 18.05 25.92
CA ARG A 339 -13.23 19.10 26.69
C ARG A 339 -12.76 18.94 28.14
N VAL A 340 -11.97 19.86 28.62
CA VAL A 340 -11.72 19.99 30.05
C VAL A 340 -12.97 20.64 30.62
N ASP A 341 -13.85 19.83 31.23
CA ASP A 341 -14.89 20.39 32.08
C ASP A 341 -14.18 21.19 33.15
N THR A 342 -14.41 22.49 33.19
CA THR A 342 -13.92 23.35 34.27
C THR A 342 -14.48 22.77 35.55
N PHE A 343 -13.58 22.14 36.35
CA PHE A 343 -13.92 21.75 37.70
C PHE A 343 -14.41 23.03 38.39
N SER A 344 -15.74 23.12 38.63
CA SER A 344 -16.30 24.09 39.54
C SER A 344 -15.72 23.79 40.90
N THR A 345 -14.80 24.63 41.33
CA THR A 345 -14.27 24.70 42.70
C THR A 345 -15.38 25.08 43.71
#